data_091dfb8ac3aab00671fc56bb94dae383
#
_entry.id   091dfb8ac3aab00671fc56bb94dae383
#
_cell.length_a   1.000
_cell.length_b   1.000
_cell.length_c   1.000
_cell.angle_alpha   90.00
_cell.angle_beta   90.00
_cell.angle_gamma   90.00
#
_symmetry.space_group_name_H-M   'P 1'
#
loop_
_entity.id
_entity.type
_entity.pdbx_description
1 polymer ?
#
loop_
_entity_poly.entity_id
_entity_poly.type
_entity_poly.pdbx_seq_one_letter_code
_entity_poly.pdbx_strand_id
1 'polypeptide(L)'
;MSDDKKAQYAFVHAAVWADDIKDPAHGYTKDDDTPTGQNIGYADKNMHRYWHFKDVRFSTDGTQFVDADPINAVSQIKLFVAALPTSSGASDDLRSYDMVWLLHLIGDIHQPLHATERMSAINPDGDRGGNEVNVMPATGETIDLHGYWDRMFGGYVSVPGAIFDANDKGGISKLQVDSVKAKILDPDVWTHESFVLGKKFAYEEPVLSENTVAVLTRTYETDARN
;
A
#
# COMPACT_ATOMS: atom_id res chain seq x y z
N MET A 1 21.45 23.27 -0.94
CA MET A 1 20.02 22.92 -0.76
C MET A 1 19.54 23.59 0.51
N SER A 2 18.39 24.29 0.51
CA SER A 2 17.80 24.86 1.73
C SER A 2 17.37 23.76 2.69
N ASP A 3 17.23 24.08 3.99
CA ASP A 3 16.86 23.06 4.98
C ASP A 3 15.44 22.50 4.73
N ASP A 4 14.52 23.34 4.27
CA ASP A 4 13.17 22.88 3.85
C ASP A 4 13.23 21.83 2.74
N LYS A 5 14.11 22.02 1.75
CA LYS A 5 14.29 21.01 0.69
C LYS A 5 14.94 19.74 1.21
N LYS A 6 15.88 19.84 2.16
CA LYS A 6 16.46 18.65 2.78
C LYS A 6 15.40 17.86 3.54
N ALA A 7 14.56 18.54 4.32
CA ALA A 7 13.48 17.91 5.06
C ALA A 7 12.48 17.21 4.13
N GLN A 8 12.08 17.87 3.03
CA GLN A 8 11.18 17.27 2.03
C GLN A 8 11.80 16.03 1.36
N TYR A 9 13.09 16.08 1.00
CA TYR A 9 13.78 14.93 0.44
C TYR A 9 13.89 13.78 1.44
N ALA A 10 14.23 14.08 2.69
CA ALA A 10 14.31 13.07 3.74
C ALA A 10 12.95 12.38 3.97
N PHE A 11 11.86 13.15 3.97
CA PHE A 11 10.50 12.63 4.09
C PHE A 11 10.16 11.65 2.96
N VAL A 12 10.40 12.05 1.70
CA VAL A 12 10.09 11.20 0.53
C VAL A 12 10.94 9.94 0.52
N HIS A 13 12.23 10.03 0.85
CA HIS A 13 13.08 8.84 0.97
C HIS A 13 12.64 7.92 2.12
N ALA A 14 12.25 8.48 3.26
CA ALA A 14 11.74 7.69 4.37
C ALA A 14 10.45 6.95 3.99
N ALA A 15 9.57 7.59 3.22
CA ALA A 15 8.31 7.00 2.81
C ALA A 15 8.45 5.80 1.84
N VAL A 16 9.55 5.71 1.08
CA VAL A 16 9.80 4.58 0.16
C VAL A 16 10.77 3.54 0.73
N TRP A 17 11.41 3.83 1.85
CA TRP A 17 12.45 2.98 2.43
C TRP A 17 12.00 1.53 2.68
N ALA A 18 10.77 1.31 3.11
CA ALA A 18 10.23 -0.03 3.38
C ALA A 18 10.11 -0.89 2.11
N ASP A 19 9.94 -0.27 0.94
CA ASP A 19 10.03 -0.96 -0.35
C ASP A 19 11.47 -1.14 -0.81
N ASP A 20 12.31 -0.13 -0.59
CA ASP A 20 13.73 -0.20 -0.98
C ASP A 20 14.44 -1.38 -0.32
N ILE A 21 14.13 -1.71 0.95
CA ILE A 21 14.76 -2.84 1.65
C ILE A 21 14.38 -4.21 1.08
N LYS A 22 13.37 -4.29 0.21
CA LYS A 22 13.01 -5.51 -0.54
C LYS A 22 14.06 -5.85 -1.62
N ASP A 23 14.92 -4.91 -2.01
CA ASP A 23 16.07 -5.19 -2.85
C ASP A 23 17.17 -5.86 -2.01
N PRO A 24 17.61 -7.08 -2.36
CA PRO A 24 18.66 -7.79 -1.65
C PRO A 24 19.98 -7.01 -1.51
N ALA A 25 20.25 -6.04 -2.40
CA ALA A 25 21.42 -5.18 -2.34
C ALA A 25 21.49 -4.34 -1.05
N HIS A 26 20.35 -4.09 -0.39
CA HIS A 26 20.26 -3.38 0.88
C HIS A 26 20.59 -4.23 2.11
N GLY A 27 20.85 -5.53 1.91
CA GLY A 27 21.30 -6.45 2.97
C GLY A 27 20.21 -6.90 3.95
N TYR A 28 18.94 -6.71 3.58
CA TYR A 28 17.80 -7.27 4.29
C TYR A 28 17.53 -8.70 3.80
N THR A 29 17.10 -9.56 4.69
CA THR A 29 16.74 -10.94 4.36
C THR A 29 15.27 -11.04 4.05
N LYS A 30 14.92 -11.89 3.08
CA LYS A 30 13.54 -12.29 2.86
C LYS A 30 13.03 -12.97 4.14
N ASP A 31 11.86 -12.53 4.61
CA ASP A 31 11.17 -13.25 5.68
C ASP A 31 11.01 -14.72 5.26
N ASP A 32 11.17 -15.63 6.20
CA ASP A 32 10.58 -16.94 6.05
C ASP A 32 9.05 -16.75 5.92
N ASP A 33 8.35 -17.68 5.34
CA ASP A 33 6.90 -17.53 5.06
C ASP A 33 6.02 -17.40 6.33
N THR A 34 6.64 -17.09 7.46
CA THR A 34 5.98 -16.89 8.76
C THR A 34 5.98 -15.40 9.11
N PRO A 35 4.83 -14.73 9.13
CA PRO A 35 4.74 -13.34 9.55
C PRO A 35 5.25 -13.17 10.99
N THR A 36 6.09 -12.19 11.22
CA THR A 36 6.57 -11.84 12.55
C THR A 36 6.11 -10.44 12.95
N GLY A 37 5.64 -10.29 14.19
CA GLY A 37 5.22 -9.01 14.75
C GLY A 37 6.28 -8.33 15.61
N GLN A 38 7.56 -8.73 15.49
CA GLN A 38 8.63 -8.16 16.31
C GLN A 38 8.91 -6.71 15.93
N ASN A 39 9.05 -5.85 16.92
CA ASN A 39 9.47 -4.46 16.75
C ASN A 39 10.77 -4.23 17.53
N ILE A 40 11.90 -4.53 16.88
CA ILE A 40 13.24 -4.42 17.45
C ILE A 40 14.10 -3.33 16.79
N GLY A 41 13.46 -2.48 15.97
CA GLY A 41 14.12 -1.36 15.30
C GLY A 41 15.05 -1.81 14.17
N TYR A 42 16.01 -0.97 13.82
CA TYR A 42 16.96 -1.23 12.72
C TYR A 42 17.86 -2.46 12.90
N ALA A 43 17.83 -3.09 14.08
CA ALA A 43 18.47 -4.39 14.30
C ALA A 43 17.73 -5.51 13.57
N ASP A 44 16.45 -5.35 13.27
CA ASP A 44 15.70 -6.22 12.40
C ASP A 44 16.19 -6.07 10.96
N LYS A 45 16.54 -7.19 10.35
CA LYS A 45 17.02 -7.22 8.97
C LYS A 45 16.07 -7.96 8.04
N ASN A 46 14.81 -8.12 8.47
CA ASN A 46 13.76 -8.73 7.66
C ASN A 46 13.05 -7.68 6.78
N MET A 47 12.57 -8.13 5.63
CA MET A 47 11.85 -7.29 4.68
C MET A 47 10.40 -7.03 5.09
N HIS A 48 9.87 -7.81 6.03
CA HIS A 48 8.50 -7.69 6.57
C HIS A 48 7.42 -7.53 5.52
N ARG A 49 7.41 -8.38 4.51
CA ARG A 49 6.47 -8.28 3.38
C ARG A 49 5.00 -8.30 3.79
N TYR A 50 4.66 -9.00 4.88
CA TYR A 50 3.31 -9.08 5.43
C TYR A 50 2.84 -7.79 6.13
N TRP A 51 3.75 -6.87 6.43
CA TRP A 51 3.38 -5.61 7.06
C TRP A 51 2.75 -4.60 6.09
N HIS A 52 2.97 -4.78 4.78
CA HIS A 52 2.56 -3.81 3.76
C HIS A 52 1.06 -3.82 3.45
N PHE A 53 0.32 -4.82 3.87
CA PHE A 53 -1.09 -4.97 3.50
C PHE A 53 -1.92 -5.56 4.65
N LYS A 54 -3.24 -5.43 4.52
CA LYS A 54 -4.21 -6.20 5.30
C LYS A 54 -5.29 -6.70 4.38
N ASP A 55 -5.22 -7.96 3.97
CA ASP A 55 -6.18 -8.59 3.09
C ASP A 55 -7.55 -8.70 3.76
N VAL A 56 -8.50 -7.89 3.29
CA VAL A 56 -9.91 -8.11 3.55
C VAL A 56 -10.45 -8.92 2.38
N ARG A 57 -10.72 -10.20 2.64
CA ARG A 57 -11.08 -11.17 1.61
C ARG A 57 -12.52 -11.06 1.18
N PHE A 58 -12.76 -11.28 -0.10
CA PHE A 58 -14.11 -11.41 -0.65
C PHE A 58 -14.15 -12.44 -1.78
N SER A 59 -15.33 -12.97 -2.09
CA SER A 59 -15.55 -13.83 -3.25
C SER A 59 -16.82 -13.41 -3.98
N THR A 60 -16.83 -13.61 -5.30
CA THR A 60 -17.98 -13.38 -6.17
C THR A 60 -18.57 -14.68 -6.72
N ASP A 61 -17.84 -15.79 -6.62
CA ASP A 61 -18.23 -17.12 -7.11
C ASP A 61 -18.59 -18.12 -5.98
N GLY A 62 -18.53 -17.65 -4.71
CA GLY A 62 -18.82 -18.49 -3.54
C GLY A 62 -17.64 -19.30 -3.02
N THR A 63 -16.43 -19.07 -3.54
CA THR A 63 -15.21 -19.69 -3.01
C THR A 63 -15.08 -19.35 -1.52
N GLN A 64 -14.87 -20.39 -0.70
CA GLN A 64 -14.72 -20.25 0.74
C GLN A 64 -13.30 -19.81 1.07
N PHE A 65 -13.15 -19.00 2.10
CA PHE A 65 -11.85 -18.52 2.58
C PHE A 65 -11.86 -18.40 4.10
N VAL A 66 -10.67 -18.28 4.67
CA VAL A 66 -10.43 -17.98 6.09
C VAL A 66 -9.99 -16.53 6.22
N ASP A 67 -10.07 -16.00 7.44
CA ASP A 67 -9.59 -14.65 7.72
C ASP A 67 -8.09 -14.51 7.42
N ALA A 68 -7.68 -13.28 7.11
CA ALA A 68 -6.28 -12.94 6.87
C ALA A 68 -5.44 -13.08 8.14
N ASP A 69 -4.12 -13.09 7.95
CA ASP A 69 -3.14 -13.20 9.02
C ASP A 69 -3.28 -12.05 10.04
N PRO A 70 -3.16 -12.33 11.35
CA PRO A 70 -3.22 -11.31 12.40
C PRO A 70 -2.05 -10.32 12.37
N ILE A 71 -0.91 -10.71 11.76
CA ILE A 71 0.23 -9.80 11.54
C ILE A 71 0.07 -9.16 10.16
N ASN A 72 -0.25 -7.88 10.14
CA ASN A 72 -0.59 -7.14 8.92
C ASN A 72 -0.34 -5.63 9.13
N ALA A 73 -0.54 -4.81 8.10
CA ALA A 73 -0.35 -3.37 8.14
C ALA A 73 -1.05 -2.70 9.33
N VAL A 74 -2.30 -3.06 9.62
CA VAL A 74 -3.07 -2.47 10.73
C VAL A 74 -2.46 -2.79 12.09
N SER A 75 -2.09 -4.05 12.31
CA SER A 75 -1.47 -4.46 13.57
C SER A 75 -0.13 -3.75 13.80
N GLN A 76 0.66 -3.55 12.73
CA GLN A 76 1.94 -2.85 12.80
C GLN A 76 1.77 -1.34 12.98
N ILE A 77 0.85 -0.70 12.27
CA ILE A 77 0.53 0.73 12.49
C ILE A 77 0.18 0.98 13.95
N LYS A 78 -0.68 0.14 14.55
CA LYS A 78 -1.06 0.27 15.97
C LYS A 78 0.15 0.09 16.89
N LEU A 79 1.01 -0.88 16.61
CA LEU A 79 2.22 -1.15 17.38
C LEU A 79 3.18 0.05 17.33
N PHE A 80 3.45 0.57 16.14
CA PHE A 80 4.37 1.69 15.92
C PHE A 80 3.84 2.98 16.54
N VAL A 81 2.57 3.30 16.34
CA VAL A 81 1.94 4.47 16.97
C VAL A 81 2.06 4.42 18.50
N ALA A 82 1.90 3.24 19.11
CA ALA A 82 2.05 3.07 20.56
C ALA A 82 3.47 3.32 21.07
N ALA A 83 4.49 3.10 20.23
CA ALA A 83 5.89 3.31 20.59
C ALA A 83 6.38 4.76 20.41
N LEU A 84 5.71 5.59 19.61
CA LEU A 84 6.15 6.96 19.32
C LEU A 84 6.22 7.91 20.53
N PRO A 85 5.25 7.91 21.48
CA PRO A 85 5.33 8.82 22.61
C PRO A 85 6.59 8.59 23.43
N THR A 86 7.20 9.67 23.93
CA THR A 86 8.38 9.56 24.81
C THR A 86 8.10 8.79 26.10
N SER A 87 6.83 8.77 26.52
CA SER A 87 6.35 8.00 27.68
C SER A 87 6.30 6.48 27.44
N SER A 88 6.43 6.01 26.20
CA SER A 88 6.44 4.57 25.90
C SER A 88 7.70 3.85 26.40
N GLY A 89 8.78 4.59 26.65
CA GLY A 89 10.09 4.03 27.00
C GLY A 89 10.89 3.51 25.78
N ALA A 90 10.36 3.62 24.56
CA ALA A 90 11.08 3.27 23.34
C ALA A 90 12.30 4.18 23.15
N SER A 91 13.40 3.61 22.63
CA SER A 91 14.60 4.38 22.29
C SER A 91 14.34 5.30 21.07
N ASP A 92 15.19 6.30 20.87
CA ASP A 92 15.12 7.19 19.72
C ASP A 92 15.30 6.41 18.40
N ASP A 93 16.18 5.40 18.39
CA ASP A 93 16.38 4.52 17.23
C ASP A 93 15.10 3.74 16.90
N LEU A 94 14.43 3.17 17.91
CA LEU A 94 13.18 2.44 17.70
C LEU A 94 12.08 3.38 17.20
N ARG A 95 11.91 4.54 17.83
CA ARG A 95 10.93 5.53 17.36
C ARG A 95 11.21 6.04 15.95
N SER A 96 12.49 6.18 15.58
CA SER A 96 12.89 6.53 14.21
C SER A 96 12.50 5.44 13.21
N TYR A 97 12.78 4.18 13.53
CA TYR A 97 12.39 3.03 12.71
C TYR A 97 10.87 2.96 12.54
N ASP A 98 10.13 3.07 13.64
CA ASP A 98 8.66 3.04 13.64
C ASP A 98 8.07 4.19 12.80
N MET A 99 8.67 5.39 12.88
CA MET A 99 8.24 6.53 12.09
C MET A 99 8.44 6.29 10.59
N VAL A 100 9.56 5.71 10.18
CA VAL A 100 9.84 5.39 8.77
C VAL A 100 8.82 4.39 8.25
N TRP A 101 8.54 3.34 9.00
CA TRP A 101 7.49 2.38 8.66
C TRP A 101 6.11 3.03 8.58
N LEU A 102 5.74 3.88 9.54
CA LEU A 102 4.45 4.57 9.52
C LEU A 102 4.26 5.45 8.29
N LEU A 103 5.30 6.17 7.86
CA LEU A 103 5.24 6.99 6.65
C LEU A 103 4.91 6.16 5.41
N HIS A 104 5.37 4.91 5.35
CA HIS A 104 5.09 3.98 4.28
C HIS A 104 3.70 3.34 4.44
N LEU A 105 3.45 2.66 5.55
CA LEU A 105 2.24 1.87 5.76
C LEU A 105 0.95 2.68 5.74
N ILE A 106 1.00 3.96 6.15
CA ILE A 106 -0.16 4.86 6.02
C ILE A 106 -0.47 5.10 4.53
N GLY A 107 0.53 5.19 3.67
CA GLY A 107 0.33 5.24 2.22
C GLY A 107 -0.27 3.93 1.69
N ASP A 108 0.36 2.81 2.02
CA ASP A 108 -0.05 1.49 1.58
C ASP A 108 -1.52 1.18 1.91
N ILE A 109 -1.92 1.39 3.17
CA ILE A 109 -3.28 1.03 3.61
C ILE A 109 -4.37 1.88 2.95
N HIS A 110 -4.02 3.02 2.34
CA HIS A 110 -4.94 3.85 1.56
C HIS A 110 -4.95 3.48 0.06
N GLN A 111 -4.02 2.64 -0.41
CA GLN A 111 -4.11 2.03 -1.73
C GLN A 111 -5.10 0.86 -1.67
N PRO A 112 -6.21 0.88 -2.44
CA PRO A 112 -7.30 -0.09 -2.28
C PRO A 112 -6.89 -1.56 -2.32
N LEU A 113 -5.89 -1.92 -3.12
CA LEU A 113 -5.46 -3.31 -3.27
C LEU A 113 -4.51 -3.80 -2.17
N HIS A 114 -3.98 -2.90 -1.33
CA HIS A 114 -3.34 -3.28 -0.07
C HIS A 114 -4.34 -3.66 1.04
N ALA A 115 -5.65 -3.46 0.76
CA ALA A 115 -6.73 -3.77 1.69
C ALA A 115 -7.77 -4.74 1.10
N THR A 116 -7.55 -5.30 -0.09
CA THR A 116 -8.57 -6.09 -0.79
C THR A 116 -7.96 -7.28 -1.48
N GLU A 117 -8.41 -8.50 -1.15
CA GLU A 117 -7.99 -9.74 -1.79
C GLU A 117 -9.21 -10.51 -2.31
N ARG A 118 -9.23 -10.83 -3.61
CA ARG A 118 -10.30 -11.62 -4.22
C ARG A 118 -9.97 -13.12 -4.19
N MET A 119 -10.87 -13.88 -3.59
CA MET A 119 -10.85 -15.33 -3.61
C MET A 119 -11.74 -15.82 -4.75
N SER A 120 -11.28 -16.78 -5.53
CA SER A 120 -12.05 -17.35 -6.63
C SER A 120 -11.66 -18.82 -6.89
N ALA A 121 -12.45 -19.52 -7.67
CA ALA A 121 -12.13 -20.90 -8.08
C ALA A 121 -10.80 -21.00 -8.86
N ILE A 122 -10.38 -19.91 -9.52
CA ILE A 122 -9.10 -19.83 -10.22
C ILE A 122 -7.97 -19.54 -9.23
N ASN A 123 -8.20 -18.64 -8.27
CA ASN A 123 -7.26 -18.25 -7.23
C ASN A 123 -7.84 -18.59 -5.85
N PRO A 124 -7.86 -19.88 -5.46
CA PRO A 124 -8.47 -20.32 -4.20
C PRO A 124 -7.68 -19.87 -2.96
N ASP A 125 -6.40 -19.56 -3.13
CA ASP A 125 -5.51 -19.00 -2.09
C ASP A 125 -5.47 -17.48 -2.10
N GLY A 126 -6.29 -16.84 -2.97
CA GLY A 126 -6.34 -15.38 -3.16
C GLY A 126 -5.54 -14.90 -4.38
N ASP A 127 -5.92 -13.74 -4.90
CA ASP A 127 -5.22 -13.11 -6.03
C ASP A 127 -4.11 -12.15 -5.59
N ARG A 128 -3.74 -12.20 -4.31
CA ARG A 128 -2.66 -11.41 -3.70
C ARG A 128 -2.85 -9.91 -3.91
N GLY A 129 -4.06 -9.41 -3.64
CA GLY A 129 -4.38 -8.00 -3.87
C GLY A 129 -4.24 -7.59 -5.33
N GLY A 130 -4.60 -8.46 -6.27
CA GLY A 130 -4.52 -8.19 -7.70
C GLY A 130 -3.15 -8.41 -8.36
N ASN A 131 -2.13 -8.89 -7.62
CA ASN A 131 -0.83 -9.23 -8.22
C ASN A 131 -0.93 -10.40 -9.22
N GLU A 132 -1.94 -11.27 -9.09
CA GLU A 132 -2.18 -12.39 -9.99
C GLU A 132 -3.24 -12.09 -11.06
N VAL A 133 -3.67 -10.84 -11.18
CA VAL A 133 -4.65 -10.37 -12.15
C VAL A 133 -3.96 -9.51 -13.19
N ASN A 134 -3.94 -9.95 -14.45
CA ASN A 134 -3.34 -9.20 -15.53
C ASN A 134 -4.33 -8.20 -16.14
N VAL A 135 -3.89 -6.98 -16.36
CA VAL A 135 -4.66 -5.94 -17.03
C VAL A 135 -3.86 -5.31 -18.18
N MET A 136 -4.56 -4.79 -19.17
CA MET A 136 -3.97 -4.04 -20.27
C MET A 136 -4.65 -2.67 -20.35
N PRO A 137 -4.03 -1.62 -19.81
CA PRO A 137 -4.52 -0.25 -19.92
C PRO A 137 -4.36 0.31 -21.34
N ALA A 138 -4.87 1.51 -21.57
CA ALA A 138 -4.81 2.19 -22.88
C ALA A 138 -3.38 2.37 -23.44
N THR A 139 -2.35 2.26 -22.60
CA THR A 139 -0.94 2.23 -23.03
C THR A 139 -0.60 1.00 -23.84
N GLY A 140 -1.39 -0.07 -23.78
CA GLY A 140 -1.21 -1.32 -24.53
C GLY A 140 -0.18 -2.28 -23.92
N GLU A 141 0.41 -1.96 -22.79
CA GLU A 141 1.34 -2.84 -22.08
C GLU A 141 0.61 -3.61 -20.99
N THR A 142 0.79 -4.94 -20.96
CA THR A 142 0.20 -5.78 -19.91
C THR A 142 0.98 -5.61 -18.61
N ILE A 143 0.25 -5.37 -17.55
CA ILE A 143 0.77 -5.22 -16.18
C ILE A 143 -0.18 -5.94 -15.21
N ASP A 144 0.28 -6.32 -14.03
CA ASP A 144 -0.61 -6.76 -12.98
C ASP A 144 -1.50 -5.62 -12.43
N LEU A 145 -2.67 -5.98 -11.95
CA LEU A 145 -3.66 -5.01 -11.46
C LEU A 145 -3.12 -4.19 -10.28
N HIS A 146 -2.39 -4.84 -9.37
CA HIS A 146 -1.77 -4.18 -8.23
C HIS A 146 -0.81 -3.08 -8.68
N GLY A 147 0.15 -3.44 -9.55
CA GLY A 147 1.10 -2.48 -10.10
C GLY A 147 0.46 -1.38 -10.95
N TYR A 148 -0.70 -1.63 -11.58
CA TYR A 148 -1.47 -0.58 -12.24
C TYR A 148 -1.98 0.46 -11.23
N TRP A 149 -2.54 0.00 -10.09
CA TRP A 149 -3.06 0.88 -9.04
C TRP A 149 -1.94 1.63 -8.30
N ASP A 150 -0.81 1.02 -8.05
CA ASP A 150 0.37 1.68 -7.45
C ASP A 150 0.89 2.85 -8.30
N ARG A 151 0.78 2.72 -9.64
CA ARG A 151 1.29 3.71 -10.59
C ARG A 151 0.25 4.70 -11.08
N MET A 152 -0.96 4.67 -10.57
CA MET A 152 -2.09 5.44 -11.09
C MET A 152 -1.83 6.96 -11.07
N PHE A 153 -1.10 7.44 -10.07
CA PHE A 153 -0.71 8.85 -9.93
C PHE A 153 0.71 9.14 -10.43
N GLY A 154 1.37 8.19 -11.07
CA GLY A 154 2.68 8.31 -11.67
C GLY A 154 3.68 7.27 -11.17
N GLY A 155 4.42 6.64 -12.09
CA GLY A 155 5.52 5.73 -11.77
C GLY A 155 6.81 6.53 -11.57
N TYR A 156 6.99 7.15 -10.41
CA TYR A 156 8.13 8.00 -10.15
C TYR A 156 9.40 7.20 -9.92
N VAL A 157 10.42 7.50 -10.71
CA VAL A 157 11.77 6.90 -10.60
C VAL A 157 12.75 7.83 -9.88
N SER A 158 12.29 9.00 -9.39
CA SER A 158 13.13 9.95 -8.67
C SER A 158 12.34 10.81 -7.69
N VAL A 159 12.94 11.11 -6.55
CA VAL A 159 12.37 12.01 -5.53
C VAL A 159 12.00 13.38 -6.12
N PRO A 160 12.87 14.07 -6.93
CA PRO A 160 12.48 15.32 -7.55
C PRO A 160 11.25 15.23 -8.44
N GLY A 161 11.10 14.13 -9.20
CA GLY A 161 9.93 13.89 -10.05
C GLY A 161 8.66 13.74 -9.23
N ALA A 162 8.67 12.92 -8.18
CA ALA A 162 7.53 12.75 -7.29
C ALA A 162 7.09 14.07 -6.63
N ILE A 163 8.07 14.86 -6.12
CA ILE A 163 7.78 16.17 -5.50
C ILE A 163 7.21 17.15 -6.54
N PHE A 164 7.75 17.16 -7.75
CA PHE A 164 7.29 18.06 -8.81
C PHE A 164 5.83 17.74 -9.16
N ASP A 165 5.52 16.49 -9.47
CA ASP A 165 4.20 16.08 -9.90
C ASP A 165 3.15 16.19 -8.78
N ALA A 166 3.52 15.90 -7.52
CA ALA A 166 2.62 16.10 -6.39
C ALA A 166 2.20 17.58 -6.22
N ASN A 167 3.03 18.51 -6.62
CA ASN A 167 2.79 19.96 -6.49
C ASN A 167 2.35 20.63 -7.80
N ASP A 168 2.37 19.94 -8.94
CA ASP A 168 1.94 20.49 -10.21
C ASP A 168 0.43 20.78 -10.21
N LYS A 169 -0.05 21.43 -11.27
CA LYS A 169 -1.41 21.95 -11.39
C LYS A 169 -2.49 20.89 -11.22
N GLY A 170 -2.22 19.65 -11.60
CA GLY A 170 -3.10 18.49 -11.41
C GLY A 170 -2.70 17.56 -10.28
N GLY A 171 -1.68 17.91 -9.48
CA GLY A 171 -1.11 17.02 -8.48
C GLY A 171 -1.96 16.84 -7.23
N ILE A 172 -1.67 15.78 -6.49
CA ILE A 172 -2.45 15.39 -5.29
C ILE A 172 -2.52 16.47 -4.22
N SER A 173 -1.49 17.36 -4.14
CA SER A 173 -1.50 18.49 -3.20
C SER A 173 -2.61 19.52 -3.49
N LYS A 174 -3.27 19.44 -4.63
CA LYS A 174 -4.39 20.32 -5.04
C LYS A 174 -5.77 19.71 -4.76
N LEU A 175 -5.82 18.45 -4.37
CA LEU A 175 -7.07 17.80 -4.03
C LEU A 175 -7.68 18.44 -2.77
N GLN A 176 -9.01 18.49 -2.75
CA GLN A 176 -9.72 18.97 -1.58
C GLN A 176 -9.67 17.93 -0.46
N VAL A 177 -9.15 18.32 0.68
CA VAL A 177 -9.11 17.46 1.87
C VAL A 177 -10.51 17.38 2.48
N ASP A 178 -11.00 16.14 2.68
CA ASP A 178 -12.15 15.91 3.54
C ASP A 178 -11.74 16.10 5.01
N SER A 179 -12.10 17.26 5.56
CA SER A 179 -11.68 17.65 6.91
C SER A 179 -12.33 16.80 8.03
N VAL A 180 -13.35 16.00 7.72
CA VAL A 180 -13.97 15.05 8.66
C VAL A 180 -13.17 13.75 8.64
N LYS A 181 -12.95 13.19 7.46
CA LYS A 181 -12.17 11.95 7.30
C LYS A 181 -10.72 12.11 7.76
N ALA A 182 -10.10 13.25 7.47
CA ALA A 182 -8.72 13.54 7.89
C ALA A 182 -8.50 13.55 9.42
N LYS A 183 -9.56 13.54 10.23
CA LYS A 183 -9.49 13.43 11.69
C LYS A 183 -9.64 12.00 12.20
N ILE A 184 -9.96 11.06 11.35
CA ILE A 184 -10.08 9.65 11.73
C ILE A 184 -8.68 9.05 11.69
N LEU A 185 -8.17 8.68 12.86
CA LEU A 185 -6.83 8.11 13.02
C LEU A 185 -6.89 6.62 13.37
N ASP A 186 -7.91 5.94 12.88
CA ASP A 186 -8.12 4.51 13.12
C ASP A 186 -7.77 3.71 11.84
N PRO A 187 -6.70 2.91 11.84
CA PRO A 187 -6.29 2.13 10.68
C PRO A 187 -7.30 1.04 10.28
N ASP A 188 -8.17 0.58 11.17
CA ASP A 188 -9.25 -0.33 10.76
C ASP A 188 -10.30 0.40 9.91
N VAL A 189 -10.58 1.66 10.20
CA VAL A 189 -11.48 2.48 9.38
C VAL A 189 -10.87 2.75 8.01
N TRP A 190 -9.58 3.10 7.95
CA TRP A 190 -8.87 3.30 6.66
C TRP A 190 -8.89 2.04 5.80
N THR A 191 -8.58 0.87 6.41
CA THR A 191 -8.66 -0.42 5.71
C THR A 191 -10.04 -0.68 5.15
N HIS A 192 -11.10 -0.43 5.94
CA HIS A 192 -12.45 -0.63 5.49
C HIS A 192 -12.84 0.29 4.32
N GLU A 193 -12.44 1.57 4.37
CA GLU A 193 -12.65 2.51 3.26
C GLU A 193 -11.93 2.02 2.00
N SER A 194 -10.66 1.64 2.10
CA SER A 194 -9.86 1.11 0.99
C SER A 194 -10.45 -0.18 0.42
N PHE A 195 -10.91 -1.10 1.28
CA PHE A 195 -11.60 -2.31 0.84
C PHE A 195 -12.88 -2.02 0.03
N VAL A 196 -13.69 -1.08 0.51
CA VAL A 196 -14.92 -0.69 -0.22
C VAL A 196 -14.57 -0.09 -1.59
N LEU A 197 -13.53 0.73 -1.67
CA LEU A 197 -13.05 1.30 -2.92
C LEU A 197 -12.45 0.23 -3.83
N GLY A 198 -11.66 -0.70 -3.30
CA GLY A 198 -11.08 -1.83 -4.05
C GLY A 198 -12.15 -2.69 -4.71
N LYS A 199 -13.15 -3.10 -3.96
CA LYS A 199 -14.28 -3.86 -4.51
C LYS A 199 -15.07 -3.08 -5.56
N LYS A 200 -15.23 -1.78 -5.37
CA LYS A 200 -16.07 -0.95 -6.25
C LYS A 200 -15.36 -0.57 -7.54
N PHE A 201 -14.08 -0.25 -7.49
CA PHE A 201 -13.36 0.35 -8.60
C PHE A 201 -12.23 -0.52 -9.15
N ALA A 202 -11.48 -1.24 -8.28
CA ALA A 202 -10.41 -2.09 -8.79
C ALA A 202 -10.94 -3.40 -9.36
N TYR A 203 -11.94 -3.98 -8.72
CA TYR A 203 -12.58 -5.22 -9.17
C TYR A 203 -13.90 -4.99 -9.91
N GLU A 204 -14.10 -3.85 -10.57
CA GLU A 204 -15.22 -3.66 -11.49
C GLU A 204 -14.93 -4.27 -12.88
N GLU A 205 -15.94 -4.29 -13.76
CA GLU A 205 -15.75 -4.74 -15.13
C GLU A 205 -14.78 -3.84 -15.90
N PRO A 206 -13.86 -4.40 -16.71
CA PRO A 206 -13.79 -5.80 -17.15
C PRO A 206 -12.98 -6.73 -16.23
N VAL A 207 -12.35 -6.24 -15.16
CA VAL A 207 -11.47 -7.01 -14.26
C VAL A 207 -12.23 -8.14 -13.57
N LEU A 208 -13.49 -7.90 -13.21
CA LEU A 208 -14.27 -8.87 -12.43
C LEU A 208 -14.55 -10.17 -13.19
N SER A 209 -14.84 -10.09 -14.48
CA SER A 209 -15.25 -11.24 -15.31
C SER A 209 -14.15 -11.80 -16.20
N GLU A 210 -13.00 -11.10 -16.33
CA GLU A 210 -11.91 -11.57 -17.19
C GLU A 210 -11.04 -12.61 -16.47
N ASN A 211 -10.72 -13.70 -17.18
CA ASN A 211 -9.95 -14.81 -16.64
C ASN A 211 -8.51 -14.88 -17.19
N THR A 212 -8.13 -13.95 -18.07
CA THR A 212 -6.78 -13.91 -18.69
C THR A 212 -6.15 -12.55 -18.54
N VAL A 213 -6.41 -11.63 -19.48
CA VAL A 213 -5.93 -10.24 -19.44
C VAL A 213 -7.11 -9.31 -19.64
N ALA A 214 -7.49 -8.59 -18.61
CA ALA A 214 -8.58 -7.63 -18.68
C ALA A 214 -8.15 -6.37 -19.45
N VAL A 215 -8.73 -6.10 -20.60
CA VAL A 215 -8.49 -4.87 -21.37
C VAL A 215 -9.27 -3.73 -20.71
N LEU A 216 -8.55 -2.83 -20.05
CA LEU A 216 -9.18 -1.72 -19.32
C LEU A 216 -9.87 -0.75 -20.27
N THR A 217 -11.10 -0.39 -19.93
CA THR A 217 -11.84 0.62 -20.68
C THR A 217 -11.45 2.03 -20.24
N ARG A 218 -11.67 3.03 -21.09
CA ARG A 218 -11.47 4.42 -20.69
C ARG A 218 -12.34 4.82 -19.48
N THR A 219 -13.52 4.24 -19.35
CA THR A 219 -14.40 4.45 -18.20
C THR A 219 -13.73 3.94 -16.94
N TYR A 220 -13.26 2.69 -16.93
CA TYR A 220 -12.51 2.11 -15.80
C TYR A 220 -11.34 3.03 -15.39
N GLU A 221 -10.48 3.41 -16.35
CA GLU A 221 -9.32 4.25 -16.06
C GLU A 221 -9.67 5.63 -15.52
N THR A 222 -10.85 6.16 -15.91
CA THR A 222 -11.35 7.45 -15.40
C THR A 222 -11.91 7.31 -13.99
N ASP A 223 -12.72 6.29 -13.75
CA ASP A 223 -13.39 6.07 -12.46
C ASP A 223 -12.38 5.68 -11.37
N ALA A 224 -11.35 4.92 -11.74
CA ALA A 224 -10.25 4.59 -10.85
C ALA A 224 -9.45 5.82 -10.36
N ARG A 225 -9.42 6.91 -11.14
CA ARG A 225 -8.67 8.13 -10.80
C ARG A 225 -9.51 9.20 -10.05
N ASN A 226 -10.82 9.05 -10.02
CA ASN A 226 -11.75 10.00 -9.40
C ASN A 226 -12.15 9.58 -7.98
#